data_dda941349e39c206f1f95e93cb8923e6
#
_entry.id   dda941349e39c206f1f95e93cb8923e6
#
_cell.length_a   1.000
_cell.length_b   1.000
_cell.length_c   1.000
_cell.angle_alpha   90.00
_cell.angle_beta   90.00
_cell.angle_gamma   90.00
#
_symmetry.space_group_name_H-M   'P 1'
#
loop_
_entity.id
_entity.type
_entity.pdbx_description
1 polymer ?
#
loop_
_entity_poly.entity_id
_entity_poly.type
_entity_poly.pdbx_seq_one_letter_code
_entity_poly.pdbx_strand_id
1 'polypeptide(L)'
;MNTHLQTLYPSLPSNSTDAYIARLKQIPVLTAQEETELAERYYQHQDLAAAKKLIIANLRFVVHIAQTYTGYGLALADLIQEGNIGLMKAVKRFDPKVGVRLISFAVHWIKAEIQEFILRNWRIVKIATTKAQRKLFFNLRKMKPHLGWFNQKEIEAVAHDLGVKPETVREMESRLASKDMSLDISANENTDNQSTSYSLLDTHFEDTRYDPARLLEASDTTESRQDNLRN
;
A
#
# COMPACT_ATOMS: atom_id res chain seq x y z
N MET A 1 27.97 12.07 29.44
CA MET A 1 27.47 10.72 29.72
C MET A 1 26.36 10.32 28.75
N ASN A 2 26.66 10.24 27.46
CA ASN A 2 25.61 9.92 26.44
C ASN A 2 26.04 8.88 25.38
N THR A 3 27.08 8.11 25.69
CA THR A 3 27.69 7.19 24.70
C THR A 3 26.92 5.87 24.56
N HIS A 4 26.15 5.46 25.57
CA HIS A 4 25.39 4.20 25.53
C HIS A 4 24.08 4.24 24.71
N LEU A 5 23.53 5.40 24.43
CA LEU A 5 22.29 5.53 23.66
C LEU A 5 22.53 5.50 22.14
N GLN A 6 23.72 5.88 21.68
CA GLN A 6 24.05 5.86 20.24
C GLN A 6 24.24 4.44 19.69
N THR A 7 24.59 3.47 20.52
CA THR A 7 24.71 2.06 20.13
C THR A 7 23.37 1.32 20.04
N LEU A 8 22.31 1.88 20.61
CA LEU A 8 20.96 1.30 20.57
C LEU A 8 20.13 1.70 19.34
N TYR A 9 20.64 2.61 18.51
CA TYR A 9 19.96 2.89 17.25
C TYR A 9 20.33 1.81 16.25
N PRO A 10 19.37 1.05 15.77
CA PRO A 10 19.60 0.25 14.59
C PRO A 10 19.74 1.23 13.42
N SER A 11 20.95 1.78 13.23
CA SER A 11 21.29 2.37 11.94
C SER A 11 21.02 1.26 10.95
N LEU A 12 20.11 1.48 10.01
CA LEU A 12 19.89 0.55 8.91
C LEU A 12 21.28 0.27 8.31
N PRO A 13 21.82 -0.95 8.42
CA PRO A 13 22.93 -1.31 7.58
C PRO A 13 22.37 -1.24 6.17
N SER A 14 23.08 -0.63 5.30
CA SER A 14 22.69 -0.17 3.98
C SER A 14 22.05 -1.23 3.07
N ASN A 15 21.91 -2.49 3.44
CA ASN A 15 21.54 -3.53 2.48
C ASN A 15 20.66 -4.69 2.97
N SER A 16 20.19 -4.77 4.22
CA SER A 16 19.39 -5.95 4.58
C SER A 16 18.36 -5.67 5.67
N THR A 17 17.08 -5.85 5.31
CA THR A 17 15.95 -5.86 6.26
C THR A 17 16.15 -6.90 7.36
N ASP A 18 16.81 -8.01 7.05
CA ASP A 18 17.08 -9.08 8.02
C ASP A 18 18.06 -8.65 9.11
N ALA A 19 19.09 -7.88 8.76
CA ALA A 19 20.02 -7.34 9.76
C ALA A 19 19.33 -6.33 10.70
N TYR A 20 18.40 -5.52 10.17
CA TYR A 20 17.55 -4.66 10.99
C TYR A 20 16.71 -5.47 11.98
N ILE A 21 16.01 -6.51 11.50
CA ILE A 21 15.19 -7.40 12.30
C ILE A 21 16.04 -8.11 13.39
N ALA A 22 17.22 -8.59 13.03
CA ALA A 22 18.14 -9.25 13.97
C ALA A 22 18.57 -8.31 15.11
N ARG A 23 18.85 -7.03 14.81
CA ARG A 23 19.17 -6.02 15.84
C ARG A 23 17.98 -5.72 16.74
N LEU A 24 16.78 -5.62 16.20
CA LEU A 24 15.58 -5.38 17.01
C LEU A 24 15.31 -6.50 18.01
N LYS A 25 15.66 -7.74 17.66
CA LYS A 25 15.54 -8.90 18.58
C LYS A 25 16.45 -8.80 19.81
N GLN A 26 17.54 -8.05 19.73
CA GLN A 26 18.48 -7.85 20.84
C GLN A 26 17.99 -6.80 21.86
N ILE A 27 17.03 -5.93 21.48
CA ILE A 27 16.50 -4.90 22.36
C ILE A 27 15.60 -5.55 23.43
N PRO A 28 15.85 -5.30 24.73
CA PRO A 28 15.02 -5.86 25.78
C PRO A 28 13.58 -5.32 25.73
N VAL A 29 12.62 -6.17 26.08
CA VAL A 29 11.21 -5.76 26.22
C VAL A 29 11.04 -5.07 27.58
N LEU A 30 10.32 -3.96 27.61
CA LEU A 30 10.02 -3.25 28.84
C LEU A 30 9.05 -4.04 29.72
N THR A 31 9.30 -4.02 31.01
CA THR A 31 8.33 -4.48 32.00
C THR A 31 7.09 -3.56 32.02
N ALA A 32 5.99 -4.02 32.61
CA ALA A 32 4.78 -3.19 32.69
C ALA A 32 5.02 -1.92 33.54
N GLN A 33 5.85 -2.01 34.58
CA GLN A 33 6.18 -0.87 35.43
C GLN A 33 7.02 0.16 34.70
N GLU A 34 8.10 -0.26 34.02
CA GLU A 34 8.95 0.64 33.22
C GLU A 34 8.18 1.31 32.10
N GLU A 35 7.25 0.58 31.46
CA GLU A 35 6.40 1.12 30.40
C GLU A 35 5.50 2.23 30.96
N THR A 36 4.89 2.00 32.11
CA THR A 36 4.00 2.98 32.77
C THR A 36 4.79 4.22 33.18
N GLU A 37 5.95 4.05 33.84
CA GLU A 37 6.80 5.17 34.25
C GLU A 37 7.26 6.03 33.06
N LEU A 38 7.69 5.40 31.96
CA LEU A 38 8.09 6.12 30.75
C LEU A 38 6.90 6.81 30.09
N ALA A 39 5.72 6.15 30.08
CA ALA A 39 4.52 6.74 29.52
C ALA A 39 4.03 7.94 30.34
N GLU A 40 4.06 7.86 31.67
CA GLU A 40 3.71 8.99 32.54
C GLU A 40 4.67 10.16 32.38
N ARG A 41 5.97 9.92 32.30
CA ARG A 41 6.97 10.97 32.02
C ARG A 41 6.70 11.66 30.69
N TYR A 42 6.38 10.89 29.66
CA TYR A 42 6.02 11.48 28.37
C TYR A 42 4.71 12.26 28.44
N TYR A 43 3.70 11.70 29.10
CA TYR A 43 2.37 12.33 29.21
C TYR A 43 2.41 13.65 29.98
N GLN A 44 3.14 13.70 31.10
CA GLN A 44 3.21 14.88 31.98
C GLN A 44 4.20 15.94 31.48
N HIS A 45 5.36 15.51 31.01
CA HIS A 45 6.50 16.41 30.73
C HIS A 45 6.88 16.49 29.24
N GLN A 46 6.17 15.76 28.36
CA GLN A 46 6.53 15.66 26.93
C GLN A 46 7.99 15.23 26.73
N ASP A 47 8.50 14.35 27.62
CA ASP A 47 9.88 13.86 27.57
C ASP A 47 10.11 13.00 26.33
N LEU A 48 10.75 13.58 25.32
CA LEU A 48 11.08 12.90 24.07
C LEU A 48 12.02 11.70 24.27
N ALA A 49 12.85 11.70 25.32
CA ALA A 49 13.73 10.57 25.61
C ALA A 49 12.91 9.36 26.12
N ALA A 50 11.87 9.60 26.91
CA ALA A 50 10.95 8.59 27.35
C ALA A 50 10.13 8.01 26.19
N ALA A 51 9.57 8.88 25.32
CA ALA A 51 8.85 8.45 24.12
C ALA A 51 9.73 7.59 23.20
N LYS A 52 10.98 7.98 23.01
CA LYS A 52 11.95 7.25 22.21
C LYS A 52 12.24 5.85 22.74
N LYS A 53 12.42 5.71 24.06
CA LYS A 53 12.58 4.39 24.70
C LYS A 53 11.35 3.51 24.50
N LEU A 54 10.15 4.06 24.65
CA LEU A 54 8.89 3.36 24.40
C LEU A 54 8.78 2.86 22.96
N ILE A 55 9.12 3.71 21.99
CA ILE A 55 9.08 3.32 20.57
C ILE A 55 10.09 2.21 20.29
N ILE A 56 11.35 2.39 20.66
CA ILE A 56 12.44 1.45 20.38
C ILE A 56 12.14 0.05 20.93
N ALA A 57 11.68 -0.03 22.16
CA ALA A 57 11.34 -1.32 22.80
C ALA A 57 10.18 -2.05 22.12
N ASN A 58 9.31 -1.32 21.41
CA ASN A 58 8.13 -1.88 20.76
C ASN A 58 8.30 -2.10 19.24
N LEU A 59 9.43 -1.71 18.61
CA LEU A 59 9.67 -1.89 17.17
C LEU A 59 9.58 -3.37 16.74
N ARG A 60 9.97 -4.31 17.60
CA ARG A 60 9.87 -5.74 17.31
C ARG A 60 8.45 -6.21 17.03
N PHE A 61 7.46 -5.63 17.70
CA PHE A 61 6.05 -5.93 17.48
C PHE A 61 5.56 -5.37 16.15
N VAL A 62 6.08 -4.20 15.74
CA VAL A 62 5.78 -3.64 14.41
C VAL A 62 6.23 -4.59 13.32
N VAL A 63 7.44 -5.15 13.41
CA VAL A 63 7.93 -6.14 12.44
C VAL A 63 7.01 -7.34 12.36
N HIS A 64 6.60 -7.89 13.52
CA HIS A 64 5.70 -9.03 13.55
C HIS A 64 4.35 -8.73 12.88
N ILE A 65 3.78 -7.55 13.13
CA ILE A 65 2.54 -7.13 12.47
C ILE A 65 2.77 -6.92 10.97
N ALA A 66 3.84 -6.25 10.56
CA ALA A 66 4.15 -5.99 9.15
C ALA A 66 4.32 -7.28 8.34
N GLN A 67 4.94 -8.32 8.93
CA GLN A 67 5.08 -9.64 8.32
C GLN A 67 3.73 -10.28 7.94
N THR A 68 2.65 -10.00 8.67
CA THR A 68 1.32 -10.52 8.32
C THR A 68 0.74 -9.91 7.05
N TYR A 69 1.35 -8.83 6.53
CA TYR A 69 0.92 -8.11 5.33
C TYR A 69 1.85 -8.29 4.12
N THR A 70 2.89 -9.12 4.19
CA THR A 70 3.84 -9.35 3.08
C THR A 70 3.17 -9.89 1.82
N GLY A 71 2.03 -10.59 1.96
CA GLY A 71 1.30 -11.17 0.83
C GLY A 71 0.67 -10.18 -0.16
N TYR A 72 0.78 -8.87 0.06
CA TYR A 72 0.20 -7.85 -0.82
C TYR A 72 1.18 -7.35 -1.90
N GLY A 73 2.40 -7.90 -1.99
CA GLY A 73 3.38 -7.56 -3.04
C GLY A 73 4.17 -6.28 -2.80
N LEU A 74 4.08 -5.69 -1.61
CA LEU A 74 4.86 -4.52 -1.21
C LEU A 74 6.10 -4.94 -0.42
N ALA A 75 7.15 -4.13 -0.48
CA ALA A 75 8.40 -4.41 0.24
C ALA A 75 8.17 -4.42 1.76
N LEU A 76 8.69 -5.46 2.44
CA LEU A 76 8.56 -5.58 3.90
C LEU A 76 9.18 -4.38 4.63
N ALA A 77 10.27 -3.82 4.10
CA ALA A 77 10.91 -2.64 4.66
C ALA A 77 9.95 -1.45 4.75
N ASP A 78 9.19 -1.20 3.69
CA ASP A 78 8.22 -0.10 3.62
C ASP A 78 7.05 -0.34 4.58
N LEU A 79 6.54 -1.57 4.65
CA LEU A 79 5.48 -1.95 5.60
C LEU A 79 5.93 -1.75 7.05
N ILE A 80 7.21 -2.04 7.36
CA ILE A 80 7.78 -1.80 8.69
C ILE A 80 7.84 -0.30 8.98
N GLN A 81 8.29 0.53 8.03
CA GLN A 81 8.40 1.98 8.26
C GLN A 81 7.02 2.61 8.47
N GLU A 82 6.02 2.23 7.69
CA GLU A 82 4.64 2.70 7.90
C GLU A 82 4.08 2.21 9.25
N GLY A 83 4.39 0.97 9.62
CA GLY A 83 4.06 0.46 10.95
C GLY A 83 4.74 1.25 12.08
N ASN A 84 6.00 1.69 11.89
CA ASN A 84 6.71 2.55 12.84
C ASN A 84 6.04 3.92 12.98
N ILE A 85 5.54 4.50 11.86
CA ILE A 85 4.74 5.73 11.90
C ILE A 85 3.47 5.50 12.74
N GLY A 86 2.79 4.37 12.54
CA GLY A 86 1.63 3.98 13.35
C GLY A 86 1.95 3.88 14.83
N LEU A 87 3.06 3.24 15.20
CA LEU A 87 3.53 3.16 16.57
C LEU A 87 3.82 4.55 17.17
N MET A 88 4.48 5.42 16.42
CA MET A 88 4.74 6.81 16.87
C MET A 88 3.44 7.58 17.11
N LYS A 89 2.45 7.43 16.22
CA LYS A 89 1.12 8.03 16.42
C LYS A 89 0.41 7.46 17.66
N ALA A 90 0.57 6.18 17.92
CA ALA A 90 0.02 5.52 19.11
C ALA A 90 0.68 6.08 20.39
N VAL A 91 2.00 6.14 20.47
CA VAL A 91 2.73 6.69 21.64
C VAL A 91 2.29 8.12 21.93
N LYS A 92 2.11 8.94 20.91
CA LYS A 92 1.67 10.34 21.05
C LYS A 92 0.27 10.46 21.66
N ARG A 93 -0.59 9.46 21.49
CA ARG A 93 -1.99 9.47 21.95
C ARG A 93 -2.27 8.51 23.11
N PHE A 94 -1.22 7.86 23.60
CA PHE A 94 -1.36 6.87 24.67
C PHE A 94 -1.59 7.56 26.01
N ASP A 95 -2.64 7.12 26.69
CA ASP A 95 -2.93 7.54 28.09
C ASP A 95 -2.58 6.39 29.03
N PRO A 96 -1.54 6.56 29.87
CA PRO A 96 -1.14 5.54 30.84
C PRO A 96 -2.20 5.27 31.94
N LYS A 97 -3.10 6.21 32.17
CA LYS A 97 -4.14 6.09 33.23
C LYS A 97 -5.19 5.03 32.92
N VAL A 98 -5.35 4.65 31.67
CA VAL A 98 -6.33 3.65 31.24
C VAL A 98 -5.96 2.23 31.70
N GLY A 99 -4.70 1.99 32.10
CA GLY A 99 -4.24 0.71 32.65
C GLY A 99 -4.04 -0.41 31.63
N VAL A 100 -4.04 -0.10 30.32
CA VAL A 100 -3.74 -1.06 29.24
C VAL A 100 -2.28 -0.96 28.82
N ARG A 101 -1.72 -2.04 28.27
CA ARG A 101 -0.37 -2.03 27.71
C ARG A 101 -0.33 -1.20 26.42
N LEU A 102 0.77 -0.47 26.23
CA LEU A 102 0.99 0.33 25.02
C LEU A 102 0.79 -0.49 23.73
N ILE A 103 1.31 -1.71 23.69
CA ILE A 103 1.20 -2.54 22.48
C ILE A 103 -0.24 -2.89 22.13
N SER A 104 -1.09 -3.15 23.14
CA SER A 104 -2.52 -3.44 22.92
C SER A 104 -3.25 -2.27 22.28
N PHE A 105 -2.91 -1.05 22.67
CA PHE A 105 -3.42 0.17 22.06
C PHE A 105 -2.78 0.41 20.68
N ALA A 106 -1.46 0.24 20.57
CA ALA A 106 -0.69 0.55 19.36
C ALA A 106 -0.99 -0.37 18.17
N VAL A 107 -1.38 -1.64 18.42
CA VAL A 107 -1.71 -2.60 17.33
C VAL A 107 -2.73 -2.03 16.35
N HIS A 108 -3.75 -1.32 16.82
CA HIS A 108 -4.76 -0.72 15.94
C HIS A 108 -4.19 0.39 15.06
N TRP A 109 -3.31 1.23 15.63
CA TRP A 109 -2.65 2.31 14.90
C TRP A 109 -1.66 1.77 13.87
N ILE A 110 -0.86 0.77 14.27
CA ILE A 110 0.11 0.11 13.38
C ILE A 110 -0.61 -0.53 12.19
N LYS A 111 -1.67 -1.31 12.46
CA LYS A 111 -2.47 -1.93 11.40
C LYS A 111 -3.13 -0.91 10.48
N ALA A 112 -3.65 0.18 11.04
CA ALA A 112 -4.30 1.22 10.26
C ALA A 112 -3.34 1.89 9.26
N GLU A 113 -2.12 2.25 9.70
CA GLU A 113 -1.11 2.86 8.81
C GLU A 113 -0.64 1.88 7.74
N ILE A 114 -0.33 0.63 8.10
CA ILE A 114 0.07 -0.39 7.13
C ILE A 114 -1.04 -0.63 6.10
N GLN A 115 -2.29 -0.74 6.53
CA GLN A 115 -3.42 -0.96 5.63
C GLN A 115 -3.68 0.23 4.72
N GLU A 116 -3.56 1.46 5.22
CA GLU A 116 -3.70 2.66 4.40
C GLU A 116 -2.58 2.76 3.36
N PHE A 117 -1.35 2.42 3.75
CA PHE A 117 -0.21 2.36 2.83
C PHE A 117 -0.42 1.32 1.73
N ILE A 118 -0.89 0.11 2.07
CA ILE A 118 -1.21 -0.93 1.10
C ILE A 118 -2.27 -0.43 0.12
N LEU A 119 -3.39 0.12 0.60
CA LEU A 119 -4.46 0.61 -0.27
C LEU A 119 -4.01 1.73 -1.21
N ARG A 120 -3.02 2.52 -0.79
CA ARG A 120 -2.48 3.63 -1.58
C ARG A 120 -1.51 3.18 -2.66
N ASN A 121 -0.68 2.16 -2.36
CA ASN A 121 0.47 1.78 -3.17
C ASN A 121 0.32 0.41 -3.85
N TRP A 122 -0.78 -0.31 -3.64
CA TRP A 122 -0.97 -1.65 -4.21
C TRP A 122 -1.01 -1.66 -5.73
N ARG A 123 -1.56 -0.60 -6.35
CA ARG A 123 -1.63 -0.39 -7.80
C ARG A 123 -1.53 1.07 -8.16
N ILE A 124 -1.25 1.35 -9.45
CA ILE A 124 -1.20 2.69 -10.02
C ILE A 124 -2.53 3.41 -9.81
N VAL A 125 -3.65 2.71 -10.07
CA VAL A 125 -5.00 3.24 -9.83
C VAL A 125 -5.54 2.72 -8.51
N LYS A 126 -6.06 3.61 -7.66
CA LYS A 126 -6.69 3.24 -6.39
C LYS A 126 -7.95 2.41 -6.62
N ILE A 127 -7.95 1.19 -6.10
CA ILE A 127 -9.04 0.22 -6.30
C ILE A 127 -10.14 0.36 -5.25
N ALA A 128 -9.77 0.64 -4.00
CA ALA A 128 -10.70 0.66 -2.86
C ALA A 128 -10.80 2.07 -2.28
N THR A 129 -11.81 2.83 -2.68
CA THR A 129 -12.04 4.22 -2.23
C THR A 129 -13.07 4.32 -1.11
N THR A 130 -14.12 3.48 -1.13
CA THR A 130 -15.19 3.48 -0.12
C THR A 130 -14.88 2.55 1.06
N LYS A 131 -15.57 2.75 2.20
CA LYS A 131 -15.43 1.86 3.38
C LYS A 131 -15.76 0.40 3.04
N ALA A 132 -16.80 0.17 2.24
CA ALA A 132 -17.21 -1.17 1.81
C ALA A 132 -16.10 -1.85 0.98
N GLN A 133 -15.55 -1.12 0.00
CA GLN A 133 -14.48 -1.62 -0.86
C GLN A 133 -13.20 -1.90 -0.07
N ARG A 134 -12.81 -1.04 0.89
CA ARG A 134 -11.64 -1.27 1.77
C ARG A 134 -11.83 -2.53 2.64
N LYS A 135 -13.04 -2.73 3.18
CA LYS A 135 -13.37 -3.93 3.96
C LYS A 135 -13.26 -5.19 3.09
N LEU A 136 -13.80 -5.14 1.87
CA LEU A 136 -13.72 -6.24 0.91
C LEU A 136 -12.28 -6.54 0.49
N PHE A 137 -11.45 -5.52 0.21
CA PHE A 137 -10.07 -5.68 -0.22
C PHE A 137 -9.25 -6.62 0.71
N PHE A 138 -9.38 -6.42 2.03
CA PHE A 138 -8.64 -7.24 3.00
C PHE A 138 -9.31 -8.59 3.30
N ASN A 139 -10.63 -8.70 3.14
CA ASN A 139 -11.35 -9.91 3.53
C ASN A 139 -11.60 -10.87 2.37
N LEU A 140 -11.83 -10.40 1.13
CA LEU A 140 -12.08 -11.27 -0.01
C LEU A 140 -10.98 -12.32 -0.20
N ARG A 141 -9.71 -11.91 -0.07
CA ARG A 141 -8.58 -12.81 -0.21
C ARG A 141 -8.53 -13.89 0.88
N LYS A 142 -9.01 -13.59 2.09
CA LYS A 142 -9.07 -14.56 3.18
C LYS A 142 -10.24 -15.53 3.05
N MET A 143 -11.33 -15.05 2.47
CA MET A 143 -12.58 -15.82 2.32
C MET A 143 -12.58 -16.71 1.06
N LYS A 144 -11.62 -16.52 0.15
CA LYS A 144 -11.53 -17.28 -1.10
C LYS A 144 -10.72 -18.56 -0.90
N PRO A 145 -11.36 -19.72 -0.75
CA PRO A 145 -10.66 -21.00 -0.56
C PRO A 145 -10.06 -21.54 -1.86
N HIS A 146 -10.56 -21.12 -3.04
CA HIS A 146 -10.19 -21.65 -4.35
C HIS A 146 -9.77 -20.57 -5.34
N LEU A 147 -8.98 -20.95 -6.36
CA LEU A 147 -8.47 -20.11 -7.45
C LEU A 147 -9.52 -19.84 -8.55
N GLY A 148 -10.79 -19.62 -8.21
CA GLY A 148 -11.86 -19.37 -9.17
C GLY A 148 -12.65 -18.10 -8.87
N TRP A 149 -13.62 -17.75 -9.71
CA TRP A 149 -14.59 -16.70 -9.42
C TRP A 149 -15.57 -17.17 -8.33
N PHE A 150 -16.08 -16.24 -7.51
CA PHE A 150 -17.08 -16.56 -6.52
C PHE A 150 -18.40 -16.97 -7.19
N ASN A 151 -19.02 -18.05 -6.67
CA ASN A 151 -20.38 -18.41 -7.04
C ASN A 151 -21.38 -17.41 -6.45
N GLN A 152 -22.59 -17.35 -7.04
CA GLN A 152 -23.64 -16.45 -6.56
C GLN A 152 -23.92 -16.59 -5.05
N LYS A 153 -23.97 -17.83 -4.55
CA LYS A 153 -24.18 -18.13 -3.12
C LYS A 153 -23.04 -17.63 -2.23
N GLU A 154 -21.82 -17.75 -2.71
CA GLU A 154 -20.62 -17.24 -2.00
C GLU A 154 -20.61 -15.72 -1.95
N ILE A 155 -20.99 -15.05 -3.04
CA ILE A 155 -21.13 -13.58 -3.09
C ILE A 155 -22.16 -13.11 -2.07
N GLU A 156 -23.30 -13.77 -1.98
CA GLU A 156 -24.37 -13.45 -1.03
C GLU A 156 -23.92 -13.70 0.41
N ALA A 157 -23.22 -14.81 0.68
CA ALA A 157 -22.64 -15.09 2.00
C ALA A 157 -21.62 -14.03 2.42
N VAL A 158 -20.67 -13.69 1.55
CA VAL A 158 -19.67 -12.64 1.79
C VAL A 158 -20.34 -11.28 1.99
N ALA A 159 -21.35 -10.96 1.18
CA ALA A 159 -22.11 -9.71 1.28
C ALA A 159 -22.82 -9.60 2.63
N HIS A 160 -23.44 -10.69 3.09
CA HIS A 160 -24.12 -10.77 4.39
C HIS A 160 -23.12 -10.63 5.55
N ASP A 161 -22.02 -11.41 5.55
CA ASP A 161 -21.01 -11.41 6.62
C ASP A 161 -20.31 -10.06 6.78
N LEU A 162 -20.07 -9.39 5.67
CA LEU A 162 -19.40 -8.09 5.67
C LEU A 162 -20.37 -6.90 5.70
N GLY A 163 -21.69 -7.14 5.59
CA GLY A 163 -22.70 -6.08 5.57
C GLY A 163 -22.52 -5.14 4.38
N VAL A 164 -22.26 -5.67 3.20
CA VAL A 164 -22.06 -4.94 1.95
C VAL A 164 -23.02 -5.43 0.87
N LYS A 165 -23.24 -4.64 -0.19
CA LYS A 165 -24.09 -5.06 -1.30
C LYS A 165 -23.41 -6.15 -2.15
N PRO A 166 -24.14 -7.19 -2.65
CA PRO A 166 -23.56 -8.22 -3.50
C PRO A 166 -22.92 -7.68 -4.79
N GLU A 167 -23.47 -6.60 -5.35
CA GLU A 167 -22.94 -5.91 -6.52
C GLU A 167 -21.52 -5.37 -6.26
N THR A 168 -21.30 -4.80 -5.06
CA THR A 168 -19.99 -4.28 -4.65
C THR A 168 -18.96 -5.41 -4.50
N VAL A 169 -19.40 -6.61 -4.08
CA VAL A 169 -18.51 -7.80 -3.99
C VAL A 169 -18.04 -8.21 -5.38
N ARG A 170 -18.95 -8.32 -6.38
CA ARG A 170 -18.61 -8.63 -7.78
C ARG A 170 -17.67 -7.60 -8.38
N GLU A 171 -17.97 -6.31 -8.18
CA GLU A 171 -17.15 -5.22 -8.66
C GLU A 171 -15.72 -5.32 -8.10
N MET A 172 -15.59 -5.54 -6.80
CA MET A 172 -14.28 -5.68 -6.16
C MET A 172 -13.54 -6.95 -6.60
N GLU A 173 -14.23 -8.05 -6.82
CA GLU A 173 -13.63 -9.27 -7.37
C GLU A 173 -13.04 -9.02 -8.77
N SER A 174 -13.81 -8.39 -9.65
CA SER A 174 -13.35 -8.01 -11.00
C SER A 174 -12.13 -7.10 -10.94
N ARG A 175 -12.15 -6.07 -10.08
CA ARG A 175 -11.03 -5.14 -9.90
C ARG A 175 -9.76 -5.82 -9.34
N LEU A 176 -9.92 -6.81 -8.46
CA LEU A 176 -8.80 -7.55 -7.89
C LEU A 176 -8.21 -8.57 -8.86
N ALA A 177 -9.00 -9.09 -9.80
CA ALA A 177 -8.56 -10.05 -10.80
C ALA A 177 -7.76 -9.39 -11.94
N SER A 178 -8.09 -8.16 -12.33
CA SER A 178 -7.37 -7.43 -13.37
C SER A 178 -5.94 -7.10 -12.91
N LYS A 179 -4.96 -7.12 -13.80
CA LYS A 179 -3.57 -6.68 -13.54
C LYS A 179 -3.31 -5.42 -14.36
N ASP A 180 -2.43 -4.56 -13.84
CA ASP A 180 -1.93 -3.44 -14.63
C ASP A 180 -1.13 -3.99 -15.80
N MET A 181 -1.41 -3.51 -17.02
CA MET A 181 -0.68 -3.90 -18.23
C MET A 181 0.52 -2.98 -18.40
N SER A 182 1.67 -3.56 -18.78
CA SER A 182 2.80 -2.77 -19.23
C SER A 182 2.53 -2.26 -20.65
N LEU A 183 2.77 -0.99 -20.90
CA LEU A 183 2.74 -0.41 -22.23
C LEU A 183 4.02 -0.71 -23.02
N ASP A 184 5.14 -0.95 -22.31
CA ASP A 184 6.35 -1.51 -22.88
C ASP A 184 6.21 -3.02 -22.99
N ILE A 185 5.77 -3.52 -24.12
CA ILE A 185 5.90 -4.94 -24.43
C ILE A 185 7.33 -5.12 -24.94
N SER A 186 8.22 -5.56 -24.07
CA SER A 186 9.49 -6.15 -24.52
C SER A 186 9.16 -7.25 -25.51
N ALA A 187 9.59 -7.10 -26.76
CA ALA A 187 9.53 -8.17 -27.73
C ALA A 187 10.16 -9.40 -27.09
N ASN A 188 9.41 -10.49 -26.98
CA ASN A 188 9.93 -11.78 -26.55
C ASN A 188 11.13 -12.11 -27.40
N GLU A 189 12.29 -12.33 -26.78
CA GLU A 189 13.59 -12.64 -27.39
C GLU A 189 13.62 -13.95 -28.23
N ASN A 190 12.47 -14.57 -28.51
CA ASN A 190 12.38 -15.92 -29.08
C ASN A 190 11.70 -16.03 -30.45
N THR A 191 11.73 -14.98 -31.27
CA THR A 191 11.34 -15.15 -32.67
C THR A 191 12.38 -14.52 -33.59
N ASP A 192 13.11 -15.39 -34.30
CA ASP A 192 14.11 -15.10 -35.35
C ASP A 192 13.57 -14.35 -36.57
N ASN A 193 12.44 -13.68 -36.47
CA ASN A 193 11.91 -12.83 -37.55
C ASN A 193 12.00 -11.37 -37.13
N GLN A 194 12.76 -10.60 -37.91
CA GLN A 194 12.89 -9.14 -37.90
C GLN A 194 11.54 -8.43 -38.13
N SER A 195 10.52 -8.70 -37.33
CA SER A 195 9.31 -7.89 -37.29
C SER A 195 9.50 -6.82 -36.22
N THR A 196 9.63 -5.60 -36.66
CA THR A 196 9.65 -4.37 -35.90
C THR A 196 8.67 -4.48 -34.73
N SER A 197 9.23 -4.57 -33.50
CA SER A 197 8.49 -4.55 -32.27
C SER A 197 7.87 -3.16 -32.09
N TYR A 198 6.68 -2.97 -32.61
CA TYR A 198 5.90 -1.75 -32.34
C TYR A 198 5.53 -1.76 -30.85
N SER A 199 5.99 -0.77 -30.11
CA SER A 199 5.53 -0.52 -28.75
C SER A 199 4.02 -0.25 -28.78
N LEU A 200 3.27 -0.75 -27.81
CA LEU A 200 1.87 -0.36 -27.62
C LEU A 200 1.73 1.17 -27.46
N LEU A 201 2.79 1.84 -26.98
CA LEU A 201 2.91 3.29 -26.92
C LEU A 201 2.79 3.92 -28.31
N ASP A 202 3.46 3.36 -29.33
CA ASP A 202 3.47 3.93 -30.67
C ASP A 202 2.09 3.83 -31.35
N THR A 203 1.31 2.80 -31.03
CA THR A 203 -0.02 2.58 -31.62
C THR A 203 -1.15 3.26 -30.86
N HIS A 204 -1.02 3.51 -29.54
CA HIS A 204 -2.12 4.05 -28.71
C HIS A 204 -1.99 5.53 -28.39
N PHE A 205 -0.80 6.11 -28.53
CA PHE A 205 -0.55 7.52 -28.21
C PHE A 205 -0.15 8.34 -29.45
N GLU A 206 -0.49 7.88 -30.65
CA GLU A 206 -0.30 8.67 -31.85
C GLU A 206 -1.18 9.94 -31.80
N ASP A 207 -0.54 11.08 -31.85
CA ASP A 207 -1.25 12.38 -31.94
C ASP A 207 -1.64 12.63 -33.42
N THR A 208 -2.83 12.21 -33.76
CA THR A 208 -3.38 12.34 -35.10
C THR A 208 -3.72 13.79 -35.51
N ARG A 209 -3.57 14.79 -34.61
CA ARG A 209 -3.87 16.20 -34.92
C ARG A 209 -2.90 16.81 -35.93
N TYR A 210 -1.67 16.27 -35.96
CA TYR A 210 -0.61 16.73 -36.89
C TYR A 210 -0.33 15.73 -38.02
N ASP A 211 -1.21 14.77 -38.25
CA ASP A 211 -1.08 13.84 -39.37
C ASP A 211 -1.22 14.61 -40.70
N PRO A 212 -0.18 14.63 -41.55
CA PRO A 212 -0.18 15.39 -42.79
C PRO A 212 -1.32 14.98 -43.72
N ALA A 213 -1.69 13.70 -43.79
CA ALA A 213 -2.77 13.20 -44.62
C ALA A 213 -4.12 13.79 -44.19
N ARG A 214 -4.43 13.78 -42.88
CA ARG A 214 -5.66 14.36 -42.33
C ARG A 214 -5.73 15.88 -42.48
N LEU A 215 -4.60 16.56 -42.32
CA LEU A 215 -4.53 18.02 -42.55
C LEU A 215 -4.80 18.37 -44.00
N LEU A 216 -4.27 17.56 -44.94
CA LEU A 216 -4.51 17.76 -46.38
C LEU A 216 -5.98 17.49 -46.75
N GLU A 217 -6.56 16.38 -46.27
CA GLU A 217 -7.98 16.07 -46.48
C GLU A 217 -8.89 17.15 -45.91
N ALA A 218 -8.56 17.71 -44.74
CA ALA A 218 -9.31 18.81 -44.14
C ALA A 218 -9.22 20.10 -44.96
N SER A 219 -8.03 20.41 -45.57
CA SER A 219 -7.86 21.57 -46.44
C SER A 219 -8.62 21.41 -47.75
N ASP A 220 -8.53 20.24 -48.39
CA ASP A 220 -9.22 19.94 -49.65
C ASP A 220 -10.75 19.96 -49.49
N THR A 221 -11.27 19.45 -48.36
CA THR A 221 -12.70 19.51 -48.10
C THR A 221 -13.18 20.93 -47.83
N THR A 222 -12.38 21.80 -47.20
CA THR A 222 -12.71 23.21 -47.01
C THR A 222 -12.70 24.01 -48.30
N GLU A 223 -11.70 23.80 -49.18
CA GLU A 223 -11.61 24.41 -50.51
C GLU A 223 -12.78 23.97 -51.39
N SER A 224 -13.09 22.68 -51.48
CA SER A 224 -14.22 22.15 -52.23
C SER A 224 -15.57 22.72 -51.76
N ARG A 225 -15.76 22.93 -50.44
CA ARG A 225 -16.97 23.59 -49.91
C ARG A 225 -17.04 25.07 -50.26
N GLN A 226 -15.90 25.77 -50.26
CA GLN A 226 -15.86 27.18 -50.65
C GLN A 226 -16.17 27.38 -52.14
N ASP A 227 -15.66 26.49 -53.02
CA ASP A 227 -15.94 26.55 -54.44
C ASP A 227 -17.39 26.21 -54.79
N ASN A 228 -18.01 25.28 -54.07
CA ASN A 228 -19.42 24.95 -54.18
C ASN A 228 -20.36 26.08 -53.65
N LEU A 229 -19.88 26.99 -52.84
CA LEU A 229 -20.63 28.15 -52.36
C LEU A 229 -20.45 29.39 -53.26
N ARG A 230 -19.46 29.37 -54.15
CA ARG A 230 -19.19 30.47 -55.11
C ARG A 230 -19.86 30.25 -56.48
N ASN A 231 -20.32 29.05 -56.79
CA ASN A 231 -21.09 28.69 -57.96
C ASN A 231 -22.60 28.66 -57.59
#